data_acfe63048b53903ad5695caf8bbda3cc
#
_entry.id   acfe63048b53903ad5695caf8bbda3cc
#
_cell.length_a   1.000
_cell.length_b   1.000
_cell.length_c   1.000
_cell.angle_alpha   90.00
_cell.angle_beta   90.00
_cell.angle_gamma   90.00
#
_symmetry.space_group_name_H-M   'P 1'
#
loop_
_entity.id
_entity.type
_entity.pdbx_description
1 polymer ?
#
loop_
_entity_poly.entity_id
_entity_poly.type
_entity_poly.pdbx_seq_one_letter_code
_entity_poly.pdbx_strand_id
1 'polypeptide(L)'
;MSKVVVITGANSGIGLAAAKLYESNGYFVVLGCRDEKKGLSTEKEIGKKSKFFKIDMTDYESINNFYDNLKAEFDKVDIFYSNAGIMYVPFSITKEGHESTLGTNYFGSSYLTLKMLDLMKDVDNSRIIQISSIAMYFIKEMRYEGLEDETIYSPWTWYNYSNLYRTMFSFELDRKINKLKTDVAVVHPGVTRSRLYRRSKPTLGYRIIDKFKTDVSTGVAPVIEASTTSSLQKERVYAPRIIHQYGKPSTYKANKLAYNLQERETLWNYTLDKIGMKDIL
;
A
#
# COMPACT_ATOMS: atom_id res chain seq x y z
N MET A 1 -18.14 15.31 13.05
CA MET A 1 -17.26 14.14 13.34
C MET A 1 -15.89 14.36 12.71
N SER A 2 -14.81 13.90 13.35
CA SER A 2 -13.46 13.95 12.74
C SER A 2 -13.40 13.04 11.52
N LYS A 3 -12.60 13.43 10.51
CA LYS A 3 -12.32 12.55 9.37
C LYS A 3 -11.57 11.30 9.85
N VAL A 4 -11.83 10.16 9.21
CA VAL A 4 -11.23 8.87 9.57
C VAL A 4 -10.19 8.47 8.53
N VAL A 5 -8.98 8.13 8.99
CA VAL A 5 -7.94 7.52 8.16
C VAL A 5 -7.60 6.13 8.67
N VAL A 6 -7.58 5.16 7.77
CA VAL A 6 -7.18 3.76 8.05
C VAL A 6 -5.80 3.53 7.44
N ILE A 7 -4.84 3.05 8.23
CA ILE A 7 -3.44 2.85 7.80
C ILE A 7 -3.01 1.42 8.08
N THR A 8 -2.63 0.65 7.05
CA THR A 8 -2.00 -0.65 7.25
C THR A 8 -0.48 -0.52 7.44
N GLY A 9 0.11 -1.36 8.29
CA GLY A 9 1.53 -1.25 8.65
C GLY A 9 1.85 0.00 9.48
N ALA A 10 0.90 0.46 10.29
CA ALA A 10 0.95 1.73 11.02
C ALA A 10 1.94 1.77 12.19
N ASN A 11 2.50 0.63 12.61
CA ASN A 11 3.35 0.53 13.80
C ASN A 11 4.84 0.80 13.57
N SER A 12 5.22 1.27 12.38
CA SER A 12 6.63 1.57 12.10
C SER A 12 6.81 2.37 10.80
N GLY A 13 8.00 2.98 10.65
CA GLY A 13 8.41 3.63 9.40
C GLY A 13 7.42 4.68 8.93
N ILE A 14 7.10 4.67 7.64
CA ILE A 14 6.24 5.67 6.99
C ILE A 14 4.80 5.60 7.52
N GLY A 15 4.28 4.38 7.75
CA GLY A 15 2.94 4.21 8.31
C GLY A 15 2.78 4.88 9.68
N LEU A 16 3.75 4.71 10.59
CA LEU A 16 3.75 5.36 11.90
C LEU A 16 3.88 6.89 11.78
N ALA A 17 4.78 7.38 10.92
CA ALA A 17 4.95 8.81 10.73
C ALA A 17 3.71 9.46 10.10
N ALA A 18 3.07 8.79 9.15
CA ALA A 18 1.79 9.23 8.59
C ALA A 18 0.69 9.24 9.66
N ALA A 19 0.60 8.20 10.50
CA ALA A 19 -0.36 8.12 11.59
C ALA A 19 -0.26 9.32 12.54
N LYS A 20 0.96 9.66 12.97
CA LYS A 20 1.21 10.84 13.80
C LYS A 20 0.79 12.14 13.13
N LEU A 21 1.09 12.27 11.84
CA LEU A 21 0.79 13.49 11.11
C LEU A 21 -0.72 13.65 10.85
N TYR A 22 -1.44 12.57 10.54
CA TYR A 22 -2.89 12.62 10.41
C TYR A 22 -3.57 12.95 11.75
N GLU A 23 -3.14 12.32 12.85
CA GLU A 23 -3.70 12.61 14.18
C GLU A 23 -3.48 14.08 14.57
N SER A 24 -2.27 14.61 14.37
CA SER A 24 -1.97 16.03 14.65
C SER A 24 -2.76 17.01 13.79
N ASN A 25 -3.22 16.59 12.62
CA ASN A 25 -4.14 17.34 11.75
C ASN A 25 -5.63 17.07 12.05
N GLY A 26 -5.93 16.41 13.17
CA GLY A 26 -7.29 16.26 13.67
C GLY A 26 -8.07 15.04 13.16
N TYR A 27 -7.44 14.15 12.39
CA TYR A 27 -8.05 12.90 11.96
C TYR A 27 -8.16 11.91 13.11
N PHE A 28 -9.16 11.03 13.04
CA PHE A 28 -9.15 9.80 13.81
C PHE A 28 -8.38 8.74 13.02
N VAL A 29 -7.40 8.08 13.64
CA VAL A 29 -6.46 7.19 12.94
C VAL A 29 -6.68 5.74 13.35
N VAL A 30 -7.10 4.90 12.42
CA VAL A 30 -7.16 3.44 12.62
C VAL A 30 -5.83 2.82 12.23
N LEU A 31 -5.23 2.11 13.19
CA LEU A 31 -3.89 1.53 13.10
C LEU A 31 -3.98 0.02 12.82
N GLY A 32 -3.81 -0.37 11.56
CA GLY A 32 -3.76 -1.79 11.17
C GLY A 32 -2.33 -2.34 11.23
N CYS A 33 -2.06 -3.36 12.03
CA CYS A 33 -0.80 -4.11 11.97
C CYS A 33 -0.93 -5.52 12.56
N ARG A 34 0.03 -6.40 12.22
CA ARG A 34 -0.01 -7.81 12.60
C ARG A 34 0.37 -8.07 14.06
N ASP A 35 1.35 -7.35 14.56
CA ASP A 35 1.88 -7.51 15.91
C ASP A 35 1.01 -6.71 16.90
N GLU A 36 0.22 -7.42 17.68
CA GLU A 36 -0.73 -6.84 18.62
C GLU A 36 -0.07 -6.00 19.71
N LYS A 37 1.04 -6.47 20.29
CA LYS A 37 1.78 -5.72 21.32
C LYS A 37 2.29 -4.39 20.79
N LYS A 38 2.83 -4.39 19.56
CA LYS A 38 3.29 -3.15 18.91
C LYS A 38 2.12 -2.26 18.50
N GLY A 39 1.00 -2.85 18.06
CA GLY A 39 -0.21 -2.12 17.72
C GLY A 39 -0.75 -1.33 18.90
N LEU A 40 -0.97 -1.99 20.03
CA LEU A 40 -1.41 -1.37 21.29
C LEU A 40 -0.41 -0.33 21.83
N SER A 41 0.90 -0.59 21.68
CA SER A 41 1.93 0.40 22.04
C SER A 41 1.87 1.63 21.14
N THR A 42 1.61 1.44 19.83
CA THR A 42 1.48 2.54 18.87
C THR A 42 0.22 3.35 19.14
N GLU A 43 -0.90 2.72 19.47
CA GLU A 43 -2.14 3.40 19.86
C GLU A 43 -1.92 4.32 21.07
N LYS A 44 -1.23 3.83 22.10
CA LYS A 44 -0.85 4.65 23.27
C LYS A 44 0.06 5.81 22.89
N GLU A 45 0.98 5.61 21.96
CA GLU A 45 1.91 6.62 21.47
C GLU A 45 1.21 7.73 20.65
N ILE A 46 0.26 7.37 19.79
CA ILE A 46 -0.53 8.31 18.99
C ILE A 46 -1.53 9.06 19.88
N GLY A 47 -2.24 8.37 20.77
CA GLY A 47 -3.14 8.97 21.73
C GLY A 47 -4.62 8.77 21.43
N LYS A 48 -5.48 9.63 22.03
CA LYS A 48 -6.93 9.43 22.12
C LYS A 48 -7.68 9.39 20.78
N LYS A 49 -7.11 9.95 19.71
CA LYS A 49 -7.71 9.93 18.37
C LYS A 49 -7.16 8.78 17.52
N SER A 50 -6.85 7.66 18.15
CA SER A 50 -6.43 6.47 17.43
C SER A 50 -7.03 5.21 18.00
N LYS A 51 -7.12 4.17 17.16
CA LYS A 51 -7.55 2.83 17.55
C LYS A 51 -6.78 1.78 16.76
N PHE A 52 -6.30 0.78 17.46
CA PHE A 52 -5.63 -0.36 16.87
C PHE A 52 -6.61 -1.48 16.56
N PHE A 53 -6.50 -2.05 15.35
CA PHE A 53 -7.09 -3.33 14.98
C PHE A 53 -6.02 -4.23 14.36
N LYS A 54 -6.02 -5.50 14.79
CA LYS A 54 -5.09 -6.50 14.26
C LYS A 54 -5.43 -6.86 12.82
N ILE A 55 -4.41 -6.91 11.95
CA ILE A 55 -4.53 -7.37 10.58
C ILE A 55 -3.25 -8.07 10.11
N ASP A 56 -3.38 -9.26 9.55
CA ASP A 56 -2.33 -9.92 8.78
C ASP A 56 -2.73 -9.93 7.29
N MET A 57 -1.92 -9.26 6.46
CA MET A 57 -2.16 -9.13 5.02
C MET A 57 -2.01 -10.47 4.26
N THR A 58 -1.51 -11.52 4.91
CA THR A 58 -1.33 -12.86 4.33
C THR A 58 -2.46 -13.83 4.66
N ASP A 59 -3.51 -13.37 5.35
CA ASP A 59 -4.64 -14.16 5.83
C ASP A 59 -5.96 -13.40 5.57
N TYR A 60 -6.79 -13.88 4.64
CA TYR A 60 -8.05 -13.21 4.29
C TYR A 60 -9.07 -13.24 5.43
N GLU A 61 -9.03 -14.24 6.32
CA GLU A 61 -9.85 -14.25 7.53
C GLU A 61 -9.45 -13.10 8.48
N SER A 62 -8.15 -12.89 8.66
CA SER A 62 -7.66 -11.75 9.44
C SER A 62 -8.05 -10.39 8.80
N ILE A 63 -8.04 -10.30 7.47
CA ILE A 63 -8.49 -9.09 6.76
C ILE A 63 -10.01 -8.89 6.93
N ASN A 64 -10.80 -9.97 6.87
CA ASN A 64 -12.24 -9.89 7.11
C ASN A 64 -12.55 -9.41 8.52
N ASN A 65 -11.93 -10.00 9.53
CA ASN A 65 -12.11 -9.60 10.92
C ASN A 65 -11.71 -8.13 11.17
N PHE A 66 -10.63 -7.67 10.53
CA PHE A 66 -10.23 -6.27 10.58
C PHE A 66 -11.31 -5.35 9.97
N TYR A 67 -11.82 -5.70 8.79
CA TYR A 67 -12.86 -4.94 8.11
C TYR A 67 -14.17 -4.92 8.91
N ASP A 68 -14.59 -6.05 9.47
CA ASP A 68 -15.82 -6.15 10.26
C ASP A 68 -15.75 -5.32 11.54
N ASN A 69 -14.60 -5.34 12.24
CA ASN A 69 -14.34 -4.48 13.39
C ASN A 69 -14.37 -2.99 13.00
N LEU A 70 -13.79 -2.65 11.84
CA LEU A 70 -13.81 -1.28 11.33
C LEU A 70 -15.25 -0.82 11.04
N LYS A 71 -16.02 -1.66 10.34
CA LYS A 71 -17.42 -1.36 9.97
C LYS A 71 -18.36 -1.28 11.17
N ALA A 72 -18.04 -2.00 12.26
CA ALA A 72 -18.81 -1.91 13.51
C ALA A 72 -18.63 -0.58 14.25
N GLU A 73 -17.52 0.13 14.01
CA GLU A 73 -17.19 1.38 14.72
C GLU A 73 -17.28 2.64 13.86
N PHE A 74 -17.17 2.50 12.53
CA PHE A 74 -17.13 3.63 11.61
C PHE A 74 -18.08 3.44 10.44
N ASP A 75 -19.00 4.37 10.27
CA ASP A 75 -19.96 4.39 9.13
C ASP A 75 -19.25 4.75 7.80
N LYS A 76 -18.08 5.41 7.88
CA LYS A 76 -17.33 5.90 6.72
C LYS A 76 -15.85 6.03 6.99
N VAL A 77 -15.05 5.94 5.91
CA VAL A 77 -13.61 6.19 5.89
C VAL A 77 -13.29 7.26 4.86
N ASP A 78 -12.58 8.31 5.27
CA ASP A 78 -12.19 9.40 4.38
C ASP A 78 -10.88 9.08 3.63
N ILE A 79 -9.93 8.39 4.27
CA ILE A 79 -8.67 8.01 3.66
C ILE A 79 -8.33 6.56 4.03
N PHE A 80 -8.07 5.74 3.02
CA PHE A 80 -7.46 4.43 3.21
C PHE A 80 -6.01 4.45 2.70
N TYR A 81 -5.06 4.30 3.60
CA TYR A 81 -3.64 4.25 3.30
C TYR A 81 -3.12 2.82 3.37
N SER A 82 -3.07 2.17 2.21
CA SER A 82 -2.54 0.81 2.02
C SER A 82 -1.01 0.86 1.97
N ASN A 83 -0.38 0.75 3.16
CA ASN A 83 1.05 0.93 3.34
C ASN A 83 1.79 -0.35 3.72
N ALA A 84 1.12 -1.35 4.31
CA ALA A 84 1.76 -2.59 4.70
C ALA A 84 2.52 -3.24 3.54
N GLY A 85 3.73 -3.74 3.83
CA GLY A 85 4.56 -4.41 2.86
C GLY A 85 5.81 -5.03 3.47
N ILE A 86 6.40 -5.96 2.72
CA ILE A 86 7.64 -6.66 3.04
C ILE A 86 8.57 -6.65 1.82
N MET A 87 9.86 -6.82 2.06
CA MET A 87 10.87 -6.84 1.02
C MET A 87 12.03 -7.75 1.42
N TYR A 88 12.62 -8.43 0.43
CA TYR A 88 13.79 -9.31 0.61
C TYR A 88 13.58 -10.41 1.68
N VAL A 89 12.41 -11.05 1.65
CA VAL A 89 12.14 -12.21 2.52
C VAL A 89 12.54 -13.52 1.81
N PRO A 90 12.84 -14.59 2.56
CA PRO A 90 12.95 -15.92 1.98
C PRO A 90 11.64 -16.35 1.32
N PHE A 91 11.73 -17.28 0.35
CA PHE A 91 10.53 -17.88 -0.23
C PHE A 91 9.67 -18.53 0.85
N SER A 92 8.39 -18.25 0.80
CA SER A 92 7.37 -18.95 1.56
C SER A 92 6.00 -18.70 0.94
N ILE A 93 5.11 -19.66 1.12
CA ILE A 93 3.72 -19.58 0.64
C ILE A 93 2.82 -19.15 1.80
N THR A 94 1.90 -18.24 1.56
CA THR A 94 0.89 -17.79 2.52
C THR A 94 -0.20 -18.84 2.69
N LYS A 95 -1.08 -18.66 3.71
CA LYS A 95 -2.27 -19.49 3.92
C LYS A 95 -3.17 -19.52 2.67
N GLU A 96 -3.19 -18.44 1.92
CA GLU A 96 -3.99 -18.27 0.70
C GLU A 96 -3.31 -18.80 -0.58
N GLY A 97 -2.16 -19.47 -0.46
CA GLY A 97 -1.46 -20.09 -1.59
C GLY A 97 -0.60 -19.14 -2.43
N HIS A 98 -0.33 -17.92 -1.97
CA HIS A 98 0.50 -16.94 -2.68
C HIS A 98 1.94 -16.90 -2.13
N GLU A 99 2.93 -16.59 -2.97
CA GLU A 99 4.24 -16.24 -2.45
C GLU A 99 4.13 -15.03 -1.51
N SER A 100 4.87 -15.03 -0.42
CA SER A 100 4.67 -14.14 0.72
C SER A 100 4.80 -12.64 0.40
N THR A 101 5.69 -12.25 -0.52
CA THR A 101 5.83 -10.85 -0.95
C THR A 101 4.63 -10.41 -1.76
N LEU A 102 4.21 -11.21 -2.74
CA LEU A 102 3.00 -10.96 -3.53
C LEU A 102 1.74 -11.05 -2.66
N GLY A 103 1.66 -12.04 -1.79
CA GLY A 103 0.55 -12.21 -0.85
C GLY A 103 0.35 -10.99 0.04
N THR A 104 1.45 -10.49 0.65
CA THR A 104 1.39 -9.32 1.54
C THR A 104 1.19 -8.02 0.79
N ASN A 105 2.07 -7.76 -0.21
CA ASN A 105 2.15 -6.44 -0.84
C ASN A 105 1.06 -6.22 -1.88
N TYR A 106 0.58 -7.29 -2.51
CA TYR A 106 -0.35 -7.20 -3.64
C TYR A 106 -1.70 -7.84 -3.36
N PHE A 107 -1.79 -9.17 -3.24
CA PHE A 107 -3.09 -9.85 -3.14
C PHE A 107 -3.88 -9.45 -1.90
N GLY A 108 -3.29 -9.50 -0.70
CA GLY A 108 -3.95 -9.05 0.53
C GLY A 108 -4.29 -7.56 0.51
N SER A 109 -3.38 -6.74 -0.07
CA SER A 109 -3.63 -5.31 -0.27
C SER A 109 -4.82 -5.06 -1.21
N SER A 110 -4.91 -5.78 -2.33
CA SER A 110 -6.01 -5.67 -3.27
C SER A 110 -7.33 -6.15 -2.66
N TYR A 111 -7.30 -7.29 -1.94
CA TYR A 111 -8.46 -7.83 -1.23
C TYR A 111 -9.03 -6.81 -0.24
N LEU A 112 -8.19 -6.26 0.64
CA LEU A 112 -8.63 -5.23 1.59
C LEU A 112 -9.11 -3.97 0.86
N THR A 113 -8.42 -3.52 -0.19
CA THR A 113 -8.78 -2.31 -0.93
C THR A 113 -10.19 -2.39 -1.50
N LEU A 114 -10.56 -3.53 -2.09
CA LEU A 114 -11.91 -3.73 -2.63
C LEU A 114 -12.98 -3.74 -1.51
N LYS A 115 -12.68 -4.33 -0.36
CA LYS A 115 -13.60 -4.29 0.80
C LYS A 115 -13.78 -2.87 1.34
N MET A 116 -12.71 -2.06 1.37
CA MET A 116 -12.76 -0.67 1.86
C MET A 116 -13.66 0.24 1.03
N LEU A 117 -13.91 -0.08 -0.24
CA LEU A 117 -14.81 0.69 -1.10
C LEU A 117 -16.22 0.84 -0.50
N ASP A 118 -16.72 -0.16 0.23
CA ASP A 118 -18.05 -0.09 0.86
C ASP A 118 -18.15 1.08 1.87
N LEU A 119 -17.08 1.36 2.61
CA LEU A 119 -17.00 2.47 3.58
C LEU A 119 -16.57 3.81 2.95
N MET A 120 -16.24 3.83 1.66
CA MET A 120 -15.64 5.00 1.01
C MET A 120 -16.45 5.54 -0.17
N LYS A 121 -17.21 4.68 -0.87
CA LYS A 121 -17.86 4.97 -2.17
C LYS A 121 -18.76 6.22 -2.18
N ASP A 122 -19.40 6.54 -1.03
CA ASP A 122 -20.33 7.65 -0.88
C ASP A 122 -19.71 8.85 -0.12
N VAL A 123 -18.42 8.77 0.22
CA VAL A 123 -17.72 9.79 1.00
C VAL A 123 -17.06 10.80 0.06
N ASP A 124 -17.52 12.06 0.11
CA ASP A 124 -17.01 13.14 -0.73
C ASP A 124 -15.48 13.31 -0.57
N ASN A 125 -14.76 13.28 -1.69
CA ASN A 125 -13.32 13.41 -1.75
C ASN A 125 -12.55 12.36 -0.92
N SER A 126 -13.13 11.17 -0.73
CA SER A 126 -12.39 10.08 -0.11
C SER A 126 -11.22 9.63 -0.99
N ARG A 127 -10.17 9.09 -0.36
CA ARG A 127 -8.93 8.81 -1.04
C ARG A 127 -8.34 7.47 -0.65
N ILE A 128 -8.08 6.63 -1.64
CA ILE A 128 -7.26 5.42 -1.49
C ILE A 128 -5.83 5.76 -1.87
N ILE A 129 -4.90 5.59 -0.94
CA ILE A 129 -3.47 5.79 -1.16
C ILE A 129 -2.79 4.43 -1.18
N GLN A 130 -2.20 4.07 -2.32
CA GLN A 130 -1.46 2.83 -2.50
C GLN A 130 0.04 3.10 -2.53
N ILE A 131 0.79 2.48 -1.61
CA ILE A 131 2.25 2.54 -1.65
C ILE A 131 2.77 1.66 -2.79
N SER A 132 3.66 2.22 -3.57
CA SER A 132 4.45 1.52 -4.59
C SER A 132 5.93 1.88 -4.44
N SER A 133 6.75 1.49 -5.40
CA SER A 133 8.19 1.74 -5.42
C SER A 133 8.69 1.96 -6.83
N ILE A 134 9.79 2.74 -6.96
CA ILE A 134 10.59 2.78 -8.20
C ILE A 134 11.05 1.39 -8.65
N ALA A 135 11.00 0.40 -7.78
CA ALA A 135 11.27 -1.00 -8.09
C ALA A 135 10.40 -1.52 -9.26
N MET A 136 9.18 -0.99 -9.47
CA MET A 136 8.33 -1.33 -10.61
C MET A 136 8.99 -1.08 -11.97
N TYR A 137 9.94 -0.14 -12.09
CA TYR A 137 10.58 0.18 -13.37
C TYR A 137 11.55 -0.91 -13.86
N PHE A 138 11.95 -1.86 -12.99
CA PHE A 138 12.83 -2.97 -13.37
C PHE A 138 12.10 -4.11 -14.07
N ILE A 139 10.76 -4.12 -14.08
CA ILE A 139 9.95 -5.11 -14.80
C ILE A 139 9.77 -4.66 -16.26
N LYS A 140 10.05 -5.57 -17.19
CA LYS A 140 9.96 -5.33 -18.63
C LYS A 140 8.80 -6.05 -19.30
N GLU A 141 8.30 -7.11 -18.69
CA GLU A 141 7.20 -7.95 -19.17
C GLU A 141 6.34 -8.44 -17.99
N MET A 142 5.08 -8.73 -18.27
CA MET A 142 4.16 -9.27 -17.27
C MET A 142 4.43 -10.77 -17.05
N ARG A 143 4.10 -11.25 -15.87
CA ARG A 143 4.20 -12.67 -15.49
C ARG A 143 2.98 -13.04 -14.66
N TYR A 144 2.28 -14.09 -15.07
CA TYR A 144 1.09 -14.59 -14.38
C TYR A 144 1.27 -16.04 -13.91
N GLU A 145 2.28 -16.73 -14.44
CA GLU A 145 2.59 -18.13 -14.14
C GLU A 145 3.90 -18.27 -13.36
N GLY A 146 4.01 -19.32 -12.57
CA GLY A 146 5.20 -19.64 -11.78
C GLY A 146 5.50 -18.63 -10.67
N LEU A 147 4.53 -17.84 -10.24
CA LEU A 147 4.70 -16.88 -9.15
C LEU A 147 4.84 -17.57 -7.78
N GLU A 148 4.40 -18.81 -7.66
CA GLU A 148 4.50 -19.67 -6.49
C GLU A 148 5.61 -20.74 -6.61
N ASP A 149 6.51 -20.62 -7.62
CA ASP A 149 7.60 -21.57 -7.86
C ASP A 149 8.90 -21.11 -7.19
N GLU A 150 9.37 -21.85 -6.18
CA GLU A 150 10.60 -21.58 -5.45
C GLU A 150 11.83 -21.65 -6.34
N THR A 151 11.83 -22.49 -7.39
CA THR A 151 13.01 -22.71 -8.23
C THR A 151 13.41 -21.48 -9.04
N ILE A 152 12.48 -20.59 -9.33
CA ILE A 152 12.70 -19.35 -10.06
C ILE A 152 12.57 -18.10 -9.18
N TYR A 153 12.35 -18.31 -7.87
CA TYR A 153 12.13 -17.21 -6.94
C TYR A 153 13.35 -16.30 -6.82
N SER A 154 13.08 -15.00 -6.89
CA SER A 154 14.05 -13.96 -6.58
C SER A 154 13.39 -12.90 -5.69
N PRO A 155 13.88 -12.70 -4.45
CA PRO A 155 13.28 -11.72 -3.53
C PRO A 155 13.18 -10.31 -4.11
N TRP A 156 14.17 -9.92 -4.94
CA TRP A 156 14.15 -8.64 -5.64
C TRP A 156 13.10 -8.60 -6.75
N THR A 157 13.07 -9.62 -7.59
CA THR A 157 12.16 -9.68 -8.74
C THR A 157 10.70 -9.72 -8.28
N TRP A 158 10.36 -10.53 -7.25
CA TRP A 158 8.99 -10.59 -6.71
C TRP A 158 8.58 -9.29 -6.04
N TYR A 159 9.50 -8.63 -5.35
CA TYR A 159 9.24 -7.28 -4.85
C TYR A 159 8.95 -6.28 -5.98
N ASN A 160 9.69 -6.35 -7.09
CA ASN A 160 9.45 -5.49 -8.24
C ASN A 160 8.08 -5.76 -8.88
N TYR A 161 7.69 -7.04 -9.06
CA TYR A 161 6.36 -7.41 -9.53
C TYR A 161 5.27 -6.92 -8.58
N SER A 162 5.43 -7.10 -7.27
CA SER A 162 4.42 -6.66 -6.30
C SER A 162 4.12 -5.16 -6.40
N ASN A 163 5.14 -4.33 -6.67
CA ASN A 163 4.97 -2.89 -6.84
C ASN A 163 4.37 -2.51 -8.20
N LEU A 164 4.75 -3.21 -9.28
CA LEU A 164 4.15 -2.99 -10.60
C LEU A 164 2.67 -3.37 -10.59
N TYR A 165 2.34 -4.56 -10.09
CA TYR A 165 0.95 -5.05 -10.02
C TYR A 165 0.08 -4.14 -9.17
N ARG A 166 0.56 -3.70 -7.99
CA ARG A 166 -0.14 -2.73 -7.16
C ARG A 166 -0.40 -1.41 -7.88
N THR A 167 0.56 -0.92 -8.67
CA THR A 167 0.40 0.29 -9.47
C THR A 167 -0.64 0.11 -10.57
N MET A 168 -0.56 -0.99 -11.33
CA MET A 168 -1.50 -1.32 -12.40
C MET A 168 -2.92 -1.52 -11.87
N PHE A 169 -3.06 -2.28 -10.79
CA PHE A 169 -4.34 -2.48 -10.09
C PHE A 169 -4.94 -1.15 -9.64
N SER A 170 -4.12 -0.24 -9.09
CA SER A 170 -4.57 1.06 -8.63
C SER A 170 -5.09 1.93 -9.77
N PHE A 171 -4.41 1.94 -10.92
CA PHE A 171 -4.85 2.67 -12.10
C PHE A 171 -6.13 2.08 -12.69
N GLU A 172 -6.25 0.75 -12.69
CA GLU A 172 -7.46 0.09 -13.17
C GLU A 172 -8.64 0.32 -12.21
N LEU A 173 -8.40 0.25 -10.91
CA LEU A 173 -9.40 0.56 -9.89
C LEU A 173 -9.92 1.99 -10.07
N ASP A 174 -9.04 3.00 -10.17
CA ASP A 174 -9.44 4.39 -10.36
C ASP A 174 -10.30 4.59 -11.63
N ARG A 175 -9.97 3.86 -12.71
CA ARG A 175 -10.76 3.85 -13.94
C ARG A 175 -12.15 3.25 -13.73
N LYS A 176 -12.26 2.13 -13.01
CA LYS A 176 -13.51 1.42 -12.77
C LYS A 176 -14.43 2.17 -11.80
N ILE A 177 -13.88 2.81 -10.77
CA ILE A 177 -14.65 3.57 -9.77
C ILE A 177 -14.91 5.04 -10.15
N ASN A 178 -14.74 5.42 -11.41
CA ASN A 178 -14.81 6.82 -11.88
C ASN A 178 -16.16 7.52 -11.61
N LYS A 179 -17.22 6.76 -11.29
CA LYS A 179 -18.53 7.26 -10.89
C LYS A 179 -18.69 7.40 -9.36
N LEU A 180 -17.75 6.91 -8.60
CA LEU A 180 -17.76 7.03 -7.15
C LEU A 180 -17.09 8.35 -6.73
N LYS A 181 -17.29 8.71 -5.47
CA LYS A 181 -16.67 9.90 -4.86
C LYS A 181 -15.24 9.67 -4.37
N THR A 182 -14.69 8.50 -4.64
CA THR A 182 -13.37 8.03 -4.20
C THR A 182 -12.37 8.13 -5.33
N ASP A 183 -11.20 8.69 -5.08
CA ASP A 183 -10.07 8.65 -6.01
C ASP A 183 -8.97 7.72 -5.50
N VAL A 184 -8.15 7.21 -6.43
CA VAL A 184 -6.99 6.36 -6.10
C VAL A 184 -5.69 7.08 -6.46
N ALA A 185 -4.76 7.13 -5.51
CA ALA A 185 -3.42 7.68 -5.73
C ALA A 185 -2.34 6.62 -5.45
N VAL A 186 -1.31 6.62 -6.28
CA VAL A 186 -0.12 5.78 -6.10
C VAL A 186 1.03 6.64 -5.60
N VAL A 187 1.73 6.17 -4.56
CA VAL A 187 2.80 6.91 -3.92
C VAL A 187 4.07 6.06 -3.81
N HIS A 188 5.20 6.63 -4.23
CA HIS A 188 6.53 6.14 -3.88
C HIS A 188 7.17 7.08 -2.84
N PRO A 189 7.45 6.59 -1.64
CA PRO A 189 7.93 7.45 -0.54
C PRO A 189 9.43 7.75 -0.58
N GLY A 190 10.15 7.29 -1.61
CA GLY A 190 11.61 7.26 -1.61
C GLY A 190 12.16 6.09 -0.78
N VAL A 191 13.48 5.98 -0.75
CA VAL A 191 14.21 5.00 0.06
C VAL A 191 14.44 5.60 1.45
N THR A 192 13.59 5.24 2.41
CA THR A 192 13.61 5.79 3.75
C THR A 192 14.25 4.86 4.77
N ARG A 193 14.69 5.39 5.92
CA ARG A 193 15.19 4.61 7.07
C ARG A 193 14.03 3.90 7.78
N SER A 194 13.43 2.90 7.08
CA SER A 194 12.31 2.10 7.60
C SER A 194 12.72 0.67 7.97
N ARG A 195 11.85 -0.04 8.69
CA ARG A 195 12.08 -1.45 9.06
C ARG A 195 11.93 -2.43 7.90
N LEU A 196 11.55 -1.98 6.73
CA LEU A 196 11.36 -2.80 5.52
C LEU A 196 12.60 -3.63 5.17
N TYR A 197 13.80 -3.07 5.37
CA TYR A 197 15.10 -3.66 5.04
C TYR A 197 15.73 -4.51 6.16
N ARG A 198 15.10 -4.68 7.32
CA ARG A 198 15.76 -5.33 8.48
C ARG A 198 15.82 -6.86 8.41
N ARG A 199 15.19 -7.50 7.44
CA ARG A 199 15.09 -8.96 7.34
C ARG A 199 16.15 -9.60 6.44
N SER A 200 16.91 -8.81 5.68
CA SER A 200 17.94 -9.30 4.76
C SER A 200 19.36 -9.08 5.30
N LYS A 201 20.26 -10.03 5.05
CA LYS A 201 21.69 -9.80 5.27
C LYS A 201 22.15 -8.68 4.32
N PRO A 202 22.92 -7.68 4.82
CA PRO A 202 23.33 -6.56 3.98
C PRO A 202 24.30 -7.01 2.90
N THR A 203 23.87 -6.94 1.65
CA THR A 203 24.74 -7.09 0.46
C THR A 203 25.52 -5.80 0.22
N LEU A 204 26.57 -5.84 -0.62
CA LEU A 204 27.35 -4.64 -0.96
C LEU A 204 26.45 -3.53 -1.57
N GLY A 205 25.51 -3.90 -2.45
CA GLY A 205 24.52 -2.98 -3.02
C GLY A 205 23.62 -2.34 -1.96
N TYR A 206 23.22 -3.10 -0.94
CA TYR A 206 22.44 -2.57 0.19
C TYR A 206 23.22 -1.52 0.99
N ARG A 207 24.53 -1.72 1.22
CA ARG A 207 25.37 -0.74 1.93
C ARG A 207 25.50 0.59 1.18
N ILE A 208 25.44 0.55 -0.15
CA ILE A 208 25.43 1.75 -1.00
C ILE A 208 24.07 2.46 -0.86
N ILE A 209 22.97 1.73 -1.01
CA ILE A 209 21.60 2.27 -0.87
C ILE A 209 21.38 2.86 0.53
N ASP A 210 21.95 2.24 1.57
CA ASP A 210 21.83 2.68 2.96
C ASP A 210 22.36 4.11 3.19
N LYS A 211 23.38 4.53 2.44
CA LYS A 211 23.95 5.89 2.50
C LYS A 211 22.99 6.96 1.93
N PHE A 212 22.07 6.57 1.06
CA PHE A 212 21.12 7.49 0.40
C PHE A 212 19.75 7.51 1.06
N LYS A 213 19.55 6.75 2.14
CA LYS A 213 18.27 6.76 2.87
C LYS A 213 17.97 8.13 3.45
N THR A 214 16.75 8.60 3.17
CA THR A 214 16.21 9.83 3.77
C THR A 214 15.50 9.54 5.08
N ASP A 215 15.22 10.58 5.82
CA ASP A 215 14.35 10.49 7.00
C ASP A 215 12.93 10.13 6.59
N VAL A 216 12.22 9.49 7.49
CA VAL A 216 10.84 9.04 7.26
C VAL A 216 9.90 10.22 6.96
N SER A 217 10.17 11.39 7.52
CA SER A 217 9.44 12.63 7.26
C SER A 217 9.44 13.04 5.78
N THR A 218 10.55 12.84 5.08
CA THR A 218 10.63 13.08 3.63
C THR A 218 9.71 12.14 2.85
N GLY A 219 9.64 10.88 3.28
CA GLY A 219 8.80 9.87 2.61
C GLY A 219 7.30 10.03 2.88
N VAL A 220 6.93 10.67 3.97
CA VAL A 220 5.51 10.95 4.29
C VAL A 220 4.96 12.12 3.47
N ALA A 221 5.78 13.08 3.07
CA ALA A 221 5.31 14.26 2.35
C ALA A 221 4.52 13.94 1.06
N PRO A 222 4.97 13.03 0.15
CA PRO A 222 4.16 12.63 -1.00
C PRO A 222 2.84 11.92 -0.64
N VAL A 223 2.80 11.22 0.51
CA VAL A 223 1.57 10.57 1.00
C VAL A 223 0.53 11.62 1.37
N ILE A 224 0.94 12.63 2.15
CA ILE A 224 0.04 13.72 2.56
C ILE A 224 -0.41 14.53 1.34
N GLU A 225 0.51 14.89 0.44
CA GLU A 225 0.15 15.59 -0.81
C GLU A 225 -0.91 14.82 -1.59
N ALA A 226 -0.69 13.53 -1.84
CA ALA A 226 -1.61 12.67 -2.58
C ALA A 226 -2.97 12.51 -1.89
N SER A 227 -3.01 12.58 -0.54
CA SER A 227 -4.24 12.40 0.23
C SER A 227 -5.05 13.69 0.41
N THR A 228 -4.45 14.87 0.27
CA THR A 228 -5.10 16.14 0.58
C THR A 228 -5.24 17.10 -0.60
N THR A 229 -4.52 16.87 -1.71
CA THR A 229 -4.60 17.74 -2.89
C THR A 229 -6.01 17.77 -3.49
N SER A 230 -6.50 18.94 -3.84
CA SER A 230 -7.77 19.11 -4.56
C SER A 230 -7.66 18.79 -6.06
N SER A 231 -6.44 18.67 -6.60
CA SER A 231 -6.15 18.41 -8.01
C SER A 231 -5.28 17.17 -8.17
N LEU A 232 -5.87 15.99 -7.85
CA LEU A 232 -5.16 14.73 -8.00
C LEU A 232 -4.80 14.47 -9.47
N GLN A 233 -3.53 14.19 -9.71
CA GLN A 233 -3.06 13.76 -11.02
C GLN A 233 -3.23 12.24 -11.15
N LYS A 234 -4.28 11.84 -11.85
CA LYS A 234 -4.60 10.43 -12.10
C LYS A 234 -3.53 9.75 -12.96
N GLU A 235 -3.37 8.45 -12.76
CA GLU A 235 -2.35 7.63 -13.46
C GLU A 235 -0.93 8.19 -13.36
N ARG A 236 -0.62 8.83 -12.23
CA ARG A 236 0.73 9.31 -11.89
C ARG A 236 1.17 8.73 -10.55
N VAL A 237 2.49 8.68 -10.37
CA VAL A 237 3.09 8.25 -9.09
C VAL A 237 3.59 9.48 -8.36
N TYR A 238 3.06 9.74 -7.18
CA TYR A 238 3.52 10.80 -6.29
C TYR A 238 4.81 10.36 -5.62
N ALA A 239 5.86 11.17 -5.70
CA ALA A 239 7.15 10.86 -5.10
C ALA A 239 7.95 12.15 -4.81
N PRO A 240 9.03 12.10 -4.03
CA PRO A 240 9.93 13.23 -3.89
C PRO A 240 10.52 13.66 -5.25
N ARG A 241 10.63 14.97 -5.48
CA ARG A 241 10.91 15.55 -6.80
C ARG A 241 12.29 15.18 -7.37
N ILE A 242 13.32 15.14 -6.55
CA ILE A 242 14.69 14.93 -7.01
C ILE A 242 15.01 13.45 -6.98
N ILE A 243 15.19 12.84 -8.16
CA ILE A 243 15.50 11.42 -8.36
C ILE A 243 14.58 10.47 -7.57
N HIS A 244 13.32 10.85 -7.36
CA HIS A 244 12.32 10.13 -6.54
C HIS A 244 12.73 9.91 -5.08
N GLN A 245 13.68 10.72 -4.57
CA GLN A 245 14.30 10.51 -3.26
C GLN A 245 14.29 11.73 -2.36
N TYR A 246 14.45 12.93 -2.90
CA TYR A 246 14.64 14.16 -2.13
C TYR A 246 13.68 15.26 -2.59
N GLY A 247 13.48 16.25 -1.70
CA GLY A 247 12.76 17.48 -2.01
C GLY A 247 11.24 17.38 -1.85
N LYS A 248 10.54 18.41 -2.33
CA LYS A 248 9.08 18.49 -2.26
C LYS A 248 8.41 17.39 -3.09
N PRO A 249 7.17 17.01 -2.77
CA PRO A 249 6.38 16.08 -3.58
C PRO A 249 6.25 16.55 -5.05
N SER A 250 6.24 15.60 -5.94
CA SER A 250 5.98 15.79 -7.38
C SER A 250 5.36 14.52 -7.95
N THR A 251 4.99 14.51 -9.24
CA THR A 251 4.40 13.34 -9.89
C THR A 251 5.24 12.88 -11.07
N TYR A 252 5.26 11.56 -11.29
CA TYR A 252 6.02 10.90 -12.35
C TYR A 252 5.15 9.92 -13.11
N LYS A 253 5.54 9.59 -14.36
CA LYS A 253 4.96 8.47 -15.09
C LYS A 253 5.36 7.16 -14.41
N ALA A 254 4.44 6.21 -14.31
CA ALA A 254 4.74 4.84 -13.87
C ALA A 254 5.53 4.07 -14.94
N ASN A 255 5.83 2.79 -14.66
CA ASN A 255 6.34 1.87 -15.68
C ASN A 255 5.39 1.86 -16.90
N LYS A 256 5.95 1.75 -18.12
CA LYS A 256 5.19 1.74 -19.37
C LYS A 256 4.07 0.69 -19.42
N LEU A 257 4.28 -0.46 -18.78
CA LEU A 257 3.28 -1.54 -18.70
C LEU A 257 2.01 -1.10 -17.97
N ALA A 258 2.13 -0.17 -17.01
CA ALA A 258 0.97 0.35 -16.28
C ALA A 258 0.00 1.19 -17.13
N TYR A 259 0.39 1.54 -18.35
CA TYR A 259 -0.47 2.27 -19.30
C TYR A 259 -1.07 1.36 -20.39
N ASN A 260 -0.73 0.08 -20.43
CA ASN A 260 -1.34 -0.90 -21.31
C ASN A 260 -2.70 -1.33 -20.73
N LEU A 261 -3.80 -0.85 -21.33
CA LEU A 261 -5.15 -1.13 -20.85
C LEU A 261 -5.50 -2.63 -20.88
N GLN A 262 -5.06 -3.35 -21.90
CA GLN A 262 -5.30 -4.79 -22.00
C GLN A 262 -4.60 -5.56 -20.89
N GLU A 263 -3.32 -5.22 -20.59
CA GLU A 263 -2.58 -5.84 -19.49
C GLU A 263 -3.19 -5.47 -18.13
N ARG A 264 -3.70 -4.26 -17.95
CA ARG A 264 -4.40 -3.87 -16.72
C ARG A 264 -5.67 -4.68 -16.50
N GLU A 265 -6.46 -4.87 -17.55
CA GLU A 265 -7.68 -5.68 -17.49
C GLU A 265 -7.35 -7.16 -17.25
N THR A 266 -6.34 -7.69 -17.92
CA THR A 266 -5.84 -9.06 -17.68
C THR A 266 -5.40 -9.23 -16.21
N LEU A 267 -4.60 -8.30 -15.69
CA LEU A 267 -4.17 -8.33 -14.29
C LEU A 267 -5.34 -8.18 -13.32
N TRP A 268 -6.33 -7.34 -13.63
CA TRP A 268 -7.53 -7.17 -12.82
C TRP A 268 -8.28 -8.50 -12.67
N ASN A 269 -8.59 -9.15 -13.79
CA ASN A 269 -9.31 -10.42 -13.81
C ASN A 269 -8.50 -11.54 -13.11
N TYR A 270 -7.20 -11.62 -13.38
CA TYR A 270 -6.29 -12.53 -12.69
C TYR A 270 -6.29 -12.28 -11.17
N THR A 271 -6.30 -11.03 -10.75
CA THR A 271 -6.33 -10.68 -9.33
C THR A 271 -7.62 -11.13 -8.67
N LEU A 272 -8.78 -10.84 -9.28
CA LEU A 272 -10.08 -11.24 -8.75
C LEU A 272 -10.19 -12.76 -8.59
N ASP A 273 -9.72 -13.53 -9.59
CA ASP A 273 -9.66 -14.98 -9.54
C ASP A 273 -8.80 -15.45 -8.35
N LYS A 274 -7.57 -14.93 -8.24
CA LYS A 274 -6.61 -15.30 -7.18
C LYS A 274 -7.07 -14.95 -5.76
N ILE A 275 -7.82 -13.89 -5.58
CA ILE A 275 -8.35 -13.49 -4.26
C ILE A 275 -9.78 -14.01 -4.01
N GLY A 276 -10.36 -14.76 -4.94
CA GLY A 276 -11.69 -15.33 -4.82
C GLY A 276 -12.83 -14.30 -4.76
N MET A 277 -12.66 -13.15 -5.39
CA MET A 277 -13.69 -12.10 -5.44
C MET A 277 -14.32 -12.02 -6.82
N LYS A 278 -15.62 -11.71 -6.86
CA LYS A 278 -16.30 -11.34 -8.11
C LYS A 278 -16.02 -9.87 -8.43
N ASP A 279 -16.08 -9.51 -9.72
CA ASP A 279 -16.08 -8.09 -10.10
C ASP A 279 -17.37 -7.44 -9.57
N ILE A 280 -17.19 -6.45 -8.70
CA ILE A 280 -18.27 -5.72 -8.03
C ILE A 280 -18.42 -4.28 -8.57
N LEU A 281 -17.65 -3.91 -9.63
CA LEU A 281 -17.54 -2.55 -10.16
C LEU A 281 -18.09 -2.43 -11.59
#